data_b686cfcdb503041b0eef2887a5e2beec
#
_entry.id   b686cfcdb503041b0eef2887a5e2beec
#
_cell.length_a   1.000
_cell.length_b   1.000
_cell.length_c   1.000
_cell.angle_alpha   90.00
_cell.angle_beta   90.00
_cell.angle_gamma   90.00
#
_symmetry.space_group_name_H-M   'P 1'
#
loop_
_entity.id
_entity.type
_entity.pdbx_description
1 polymer ?
#
loop_
_entity_poly.entity_id
_entity_poly.type
_entity_poly.pdbx_seq_one_letter_code
_entity_poly.pdbx_strand_id
1 'polypeptide(L)'
;MKTNYDKVLEDTINELKGRKPSILLHSCCAPCSTAVISRLKDYFDITIFYYNPNIEPLEEYLKRKEEQKRIVSEFGIKFLDCDYENEKFKSMSKGLEDLPEGGYRCHKCYELRLTKTALTAKENNFLYFGTTLTVSPYKNSQVLNAIGKDIEELTKVKFLYSDFKKKEGYKLSIELSKKYNLYRQNYCGCIYSKKQSEQN
;
A
#
# COMPACT_ATOMS: atom_id res chain seq x y z
N MET A 1 1.38 -4.16 -24.70
CA MET A 1 1.49 -5.40 -23.90
C MET A 1 1.38 -5.06 -22.42
N LYS A 2 0.71 -5.90 -21.58
CA LYS A 2 0.70 -5.68 -20.11
C LYS A 2 2.03 -6.17 -19.52
N THR A 3 2.69 -5.33 -18.71
CA THR A 3 3.94 -5.70 -18.03
C THR A 3 3.67 -6.74 -16.94
N ASN A 4 4.51 -7.76 -16.84
CA ASN A 4 4.47 -8.73 -15.75
C ASN A 4 5.29 -8.20 -14.55
N TYR A 5 4.65 -7.43 -13.69
CA TYR A 5 5.31 -6.81 -12.52
C TYR A 5 5.71 -7.81 -11.43
N ASP A 6 5.20 -9.03 -11.46
CA ASP A 6 5.70 -10.09 -10.58
C ASP A 6 7.10 -10.54 -11.00
N LYS A 7 7.32 -10.68 -12.32
CA LYS A 7 8.65 -10.97 -12.86
C LYS A 7 9.63 -9.81 -12.62
N VAL A 8 9.19 -8.57 -12.82
CA VAL A 8 10.03 -7.38 -12.52
C VAL A 8 10.46 -7.36 -11.06
N LEU A 9 9.57 -7.72 -10.12
CA LEU A 9 9.93 -7.86 -8.71
C LEU A 9 10.99 -8.94 -8.49
N GLU A 10 10.84 -10.11 -9.11
CA GLU A 10 11.83 -11.20 -9.01
C GLU A 10 13.20 -10.79 -9.55
N ASP A 11 13.22 -10.14 -10.71
CA ASP A 11 14.46 -9.65 -11.31
C ASP A 11 15.14 -8.62 -10.38
N THR A 12 14.35 -7.70 -9.80
CA THR A 12 14.84 -6.74 -8.79
C THR A 12 15.45 -7.45 -7.58
N ILE A 13 14.76 -8.45 -7.02
CA ILE A 13 15.27 -9.22 -5.86
C ILE A 13 16.59 -9.93 -6.21
N ASN A 14 16.68 -10.53 -7.39
CA ASN A 14 17.89 -11.21 -7.86
C ASN A 14 19.09 -10.24 -8.00
N GLU A 15 18.82 -9.01 -8.46
CA GLU A 15 19.84 -7.96 -8.57
C GLU A 15 20.37 -7.46 -7.23
N LEU A 16 19.64 -7.68 -6.13
CA LEU A 16 20.12 -7.31 -4.80
C LEU A 16 21.35 -8.12 -4.36
N LYS A 17 21.54 -9.35 -4.87
CA LYS A 17 22.69 -10.21 -4.57
C LYS A 17 22.97 -10.34 -3.06
N GLY A 18 21.91 -10.56 -2.28
CA GLY A 18 21.98 -10.72 -0.82
C GLY A 18 22.04 -9.42 -0.02
N ARG A 19 22.13 -8.25 -0.65
CA ARG A 19 21.97 -6.96 0.03
C ARG A 19 20.52 -6.78 0.49
N LYS A 20 20.33 -6.16 1.64
CA LYS A 20 19.01 -5.80 2.18
C LYS A 20 18.84 -4.28 2.22
N PRO A 21 18.51 -3.64 1.08
CA PRO A 21 18.28 -2.19 1.07
C PRO A 21 17.04 -1.82 1.90
N SER A 22 17.06 -0.60 2.44
CA SER A 22 15.92 -0.05 3.18
C SER A 22 14.76 0.27 2.23
N ILE A 23 13.54 -0.08 2.65
CA ILE A 23 12.30 0.26 1.94
C ILE A 23 11.27 0.85 2.87
N LEU A 24 10.67 1.97 2.46
CA LEU A 24 9.46 2.52 3.08
C LEU A 24 8.23 1.98 2.34
N LEU A 25 7.49 1.10 2.99
CA LEU A 25 6.38 0.40 2.37
C LEU A 25 5.03 0.98 2.83
N HIS A 26 4.35 1.69 1.94
CA HIS A 26 2.99 2.16 2.19
C HIS A 26 2.03 0.99 2.44
N SER A 27 1.26 1.06 3.52
CA SER A 27 0.24 0.07 3.85
C SER A 27 -1.09 0.70 4.27
N CYS A 28 -2.19 0.12 3.80
CA CYS A 28 -3.54 0.56 4.17
C CYS A 28 -4.20 -0.32 5.23
N CYS A 29 -3.72 -1.52 5.46
CA CYS A 29 -4.31 -2.46 6.42
C CYS A 29 -3.39 -3.65 6.70
N ALA A 30 -3.53 -4.23 7.88
CA ALA A 30 -2.78 -5.39 8.33
C ALA A 30 -2.90 -6.63 7.41
N PRO A 31 -4.09 -7.01 6.91
CA PRO A 31 -4.24 -8.15 6.01
C PRO A 31 -3.34 -8.12 4.77
N CYS A 32 -3.25 -6.94 4.12
CA CYS A 32 -2.41 -6.81 2.92
C CYS A 32 -0.92 -6.76 3.26
N SER A 33 -0.56 -6.06 4.36
CA SER A 33 0.84 -5.93 4.75
C SER A 33 1.47 -7.25 5.18
N THR A 34 0.74 -8.15 5.86
CA THR A 34 1.29 -9.45 6.29
C THR A 34 1.77 -10.29 5.11
N ALA A 35 0.99 -10.36 4.03
CA ALA A 35 1.36 -11.11 2.83
C ALA A 35 2.59 -10.50 2.13
N VAL A 36 2.67 -9.16 2.06
CA VAL A 36 3.80 -8.48 1.45
C VAL A 36 5.06 -8.57 2.31
N ILE A 37 4.94 -8.37 3.63
CA ILE A 37 6.06 -8.54 4.58
C ILE A 37 6.61 -9.97 4.48
N SER A 38 5.76 -10.99 4.49
CA SER A 38 6.19 -12.39 4.37
C SER A 38 6.97 -12.67 3.09
N ARG A 39 6.68 -11.94 2.01
CA ARG A 39 7.39 -12.08 0.74
C ARG A 39 8.69 -11.28 0.66
N LEU A 40 8.79 -10.15 1.37
CA LEU A 40 9.89 -9.19 1.22
C LEU A 40 10.90 -9.18 2.37
N LYS A 41 10.55 -9.65 3.56
CA LYS A 41 11.37 -9.51 4.79
C LYS A 41 12.79 -10.11 4.70
N ASP A 42 12.98 -11.08 3.83
CA ASP A 42 14.29 -11.70 3.64
C ASP A 42 15.18 -10.91 2.66
N TYR A 43 14.62 -9.98 1.92
CA TYR A 43 15.28 -9.22 0.86
C TYR A 43 15.42 -7.73 1.15
N PHE A 44 14.60 -7.18 2.07
CA PHE A 44 14.59 -5.75 2.38
C PHE A 44 14.56 -5.49 3.89
N ASP A 45 15.20 -4.39 4.33
CA ASP A 45 14.94 -3.78 5.66
C ASP A 45 13.68 -2.93 5.55
N ILE A 46 12.55 -3.50 6.00
CA ILE A 46 11.23 -2.94 5.80
C ILE A 46 10.88 -2.00 6.94
N THR A 47 10.35 -0.83 6.58
CA THR A 47 9.59 0.04 7.49
C THR A 47 8.20 0.24 6.90
N ILE A 48 7.15 -0.04 7.67
CA ILE A 48 5.76 0.21 7.26
C ILE A 48 5.41 1.67 7.50
N PHE A 49 4.83 2.30 6.48
CA PHE A 49 4.32 3.67 6.53
C PHE A 49 2.79 3.67 6.36
N TYR A 50 2.09 4.18 7.39
CA TYR A 50 0.63 4.15 7.43
C TYR A 50 0.05 5.52 7.09
N TYR A 51 0.14 5.94 5.82
CA TYR A 51 -0.45 7.18 5.32
C TYR A 51 -1.74 6.89 4.53
N ASN A 52 -2.89 7.08 5.14
CA ASN A 52 -4.20 6.74 4.58
C ASN A 52 -5.24 7.85 4.82
N PRO A 53 -5.08 9.02 4.19
CA PRO A 53 -5.99 10.16 4.37
C PRO A 53 -7.42 9.87 3.87
N ASN A 54 -7.58 8.83 3.07
CA ASN A 54 -8.86 8.40 2.50
C ASN A 54 -9.73 7.57 3.44
N ILE A 55 -9.19 7.03 4.53
CA ILE A 55 -9.96 6.14 5.40
C ILE A 55 -10.87 6.97 6.30
N GLU A 56 -12.17 6.71 6.22
CA GLU A 56 -13.23 7.34 6.98
C GLU A 56 -14.23 6.27 7.50
N PRO A 57 -14.87 6.53 8.67
CA PRO A 57 -14.62 7.63 9.60
C PRO A 57 -13.28 7.50 10.34
N LEU A 58 -12.97 8.47 11.23
CA LEU A 58 -11.71 8.47 12.01
C LEU A 58 -11.55 7.20 12.83
N GLU A 59 -12.61 6.66 13.39
CA GLU A 59 -12.60 5.42 14.17
C GLU A 59 -12.10 4.24 13.33
N GLU A 60 -12.51 4.15 12.07
CA GLU A 60 -12.04 3.10 11.14
C GLU A 60 -10.57 3.29 10.81
N TYR A 61 -10.11 4.55 10.61
CA TYR A 61 -8.71 4.85 10.42
C TYR A 61 -7.87 4.41 11.61
N LEU A 62 -8.28 4.78 12.84
CA LEU A 62 -7.59 4.41 14.07
C LEU A 62 -7.58 2.90 14.30
N LYS A 63 -8.71 2.23 14.09
CA LYS A 63 -8.82 0.77 14.21
C LYS A 63 -7.83 0.04 13.30
N ARG A 64 -7.74 0.45 12.02
CA ARG A 64 -6.79 -0.16 11.07
C ARG A 64 -5.34 0.19 11.42
N LYS A 65 -5.09 1.39 11.95
CA LYS A 65 -3.75 1.84 12.36
C LYS A 65 -3.23 1.01 13.52
N GLU A 66 -4.02 0.82 14.57
CA GLU A 66 -3.65 0.03 15.73
C GLU A 66 -3.43 -1.44 15.37
N GLU A 67 -4.30 -2.01 14.53
CA GLU A 67 -4.11 -3.37 14.03
C GLU A 67 -2.83 -3.50 13.19
N GLN A 68 -2.51 -2.47 12.39
CA GLN A 68 -1.26 -2.43 11.64
C GLN A 68 -0.05 -2.37 12.55
N LYS A 69 -0.06 -1.54 13.60
CA LYS A 69 1.02 -1.45 14.60
C LYS A 69 1.22 -2.79 15.30
N ARG A 70 0.13 -3.42 15.76
CA ARG A 70 0.17 -4.72 16.41
C ARG A 70 0.88 -5.75 15.55
N ILE A 71 0.46 -5.90 14.29
CA ILE A 71 0.99 -6.96 13.43
C ILE A 71 2.45 -6.71 13.02
N VAL A 72 2.85 -5.48 12.74
CA VAL A 72 4.25 -5.21 12.38
C VAL A 72 5.19 -5.45 13.55
N SER A 73 4.73 -5.20 14.78
CA SER A 73 5.48 -5.53 16.01
C SER A 73 5.69 -7.04 16.14
N GLU A 74 4.67 -7.87 15.86
CA GLU A 74 4.79 -9.33 15.87
C GLU A 74 5.79 -9.86 14.81
N PHE A 75 5.94 -9.15 13.70
CA PHE A 75 6.94 -9.47 12.66
C PHE A 75 8.31 -8.85 12.92
N GLY A 76 8.50 -8.07 13.98
CA GLY A 76 9.74 -7.33 14.25
C GLY A 76 10.04 -6.26 13.21
N ILE A 77 9.02 -5.73 12.53
CA ILE A 77 9.13 -4.72 11.47
C ILE A 77 8.94 -3.32 12.06
N LYS A 78 9.69 -2.34 11.56
CA LYS A 78 9.58 -0.95 11.96
C LYS A 78 8.27 -0.34 11.46
N PHE A 79 7.70 0.56 12.25
CA PHE A 79 6.52 1.33 11.90
C PHE A 79 6.86 2.83 11.95
N LEU A 80 6.57 3.53 10.86
CA LEU A 80 6.67 4.99 10.78
C LEU A 80 5.24 5.57 10.78
N ASP A 81 4.95 6.33 11.81
CA ASP A 81 3.66 7.01 11.97
C ASP A 81 3.59 8.32 11.17
N CYS A 82 2.38 8.80 10.93
CA CYS A 82 2.13 10.11 10.33
C CYS A 82 0.77 10.65 10.77
N ASP A 83 0.55 11.93 10.51
CA ASP A 83 -0.70 12.59 10.79
C ASP A 83 -1.84 12.09 9.89
N TYR A 84 -3.06 12.18 10.42
CA TYR A 84 -4.27 11.91 9.67
C TYR A 84 -4.69 13.16 8.89
N GLU A 85 -4.36 13.21 7.62
CA GLU A 85 -4.57 14.38 6.74
C GLU A 85 -5.82 14.21 5.86
N ASN A 86 -6.98 13.87 6.43
CA ASN A 86 -8.21 13.57 5.68
C ASN A 86 -8.65 14.72 4.76
N GLU A 87 -8.44 15.98 5.17
CA GLU A 87 -8.78 17.14 4.35
C GLU A 87 -8.03 17.17 3.00
N LYS A 88 -6.83 16.61 2.93
CA LYS A 88 -6.11 16.45 1.66
C LYS A 88 -6.83 15.49 0.71
N PHE A 89 -7.38 14.40 1.25
CA PHE A 89 -8.17 13.47 0.44
C PHE A 89 -9.49 14.10 -0.01
N LYS A 90 -10.21 14.79 0.87
CA LYS A 90 -11.47 15.49 0.53
C LYS A 90 -11.23 16.55 -0.53
N SER A 91 -10.20 17.36 -0.39
CA SER A 91 -9.84 18.38 -1.39
C SER A 91 -9.52 17.77 -2.75
N MET A 92 -8.72 16.68 -2.77
CA MET A 92 -8.35 15.96 -3.98
C MET A 92 -9.56 15.31 -4.67
N SER A 93 -10.54 14.81 -3.91
CA SER A 93 -11.70 14.09 -4.44
C SER A 93 -12.85 15.00 -4.86
N LYS A 94 -12.76 16.30 -4.60
CA LYS A 94 -13.80 17.28 -4.96
C LYS A 94 -14.05 17.31 -6.47
N GLY A 95 -15.32 17.11 -6.85
CA GLY A 95 -15.74 16.98 -8.25
C GLY A 95 -15.52 15.60 -8.87
N LEU A 96 -15.06 14.61 -8.08
CA LEU A 96 -14.83 13.23 -8.52
C LEU A 96 -15.71 12.23 -7.75
N GLU A 97 -16.68 12.70 -6.96
CA GLU A 97 -17.47 11.93 -5.99
C GLU A 97 -18.24 10.78 -6.66
N ASP A 98 -18.82 11.03 -7.83
CA ASP A 98 -19.68 10.09 -8.55
C ASP A 98 -18.91 9.07 -9.40
N LEU A 99 -17.58 9.20 -9.47
CA LEU A 99 -16.79 8.26 -10.25
C LEU A 99 -16.76 6.87 -9.57
N PRO A 100 -16.79 5.78 -10.36
CA PRO A 100 -16.79 4.42 -9.82
C PRO A 100 -15.49 4.10 -9.07
N GLU A 101 -15.54 3.08 -8.20
CA GLU A 101 -14.32 2.52 -7.59
C GLU A 101 -13.40 1.96 -8.68
N GLY A 102 -12.09 2.18 -8.52
CA GLY A 102 -11.08 1.84 -9.53
C GLY A 102 -10.91 2.88 -10.64
N GLY A 103 -11.80 3.89 -10.73
CA GLY A 103 -11.72 4.99 -11.71
C GLY A 103 -10.73 6.09 -11.33
N TYR A 104 -10.82 7.23 -12.00
CA TYR A 104 -9.87 8.33 -11.91
C TYR A 104 -9.69 8.87 -10.48
N ARG A 105 -10.78 8.99 -9.68
CA ARG A 105 -10.68 9.35 -8.25
C ARG A 105 -9.74 8.42 -7.49
N CYS A 106 -9.81 7.11 -7.75
CA CYS A 106 -8.93 6.14 -7.10
C CYS A 106 -7.47 6.29 -7.58
N HIS A 107 -7.24 6.62 -8.86
CA HIS A 107 -5.90 6.90 -9.36
C HIS A 107 -5.27 8.10 -8.65
N LYS A 108 -6.03 9.19 -8.47
CA LYS A 108 -5.60 10.36 -7.70
C LYS A 108 -5.35 10.05 -6.22
N CYS A 109 -6.15 9.16 -5.62
CA CYS A 109 -5.92 8.67 -4.26
C CYS A 109 -4.61 7.88 -4.15
N TYR A 110 -4.28 7.03 -5.15
CA TYR A 110 -3.00 6.32 -5.17
C TYR A 110 -1.82 7.29 -5.32
N GLU A 111 -1.92 8.24 -6.24
CA GLU A 111 -0.92 9.29 -6.45
C GLU A 111 -0.65 10.07 -5.14
N LEU A 112 -1.69 10.56 -4.47
CA LEU A 112 -1.57 11.28 -3.18
C LEU A 112 -0.80 10.45 -2.14
N ARG A 113 -1.15 9.17 -2.00
CA ARG A 113 -0.57 8.28 -0.98
C ARG A 113 0.86 7.88 -1.33
N LEU A 114 1.14 7.55 -2.59
CA LEU A 114 2.47 7.15 -3.03
C LEU A 114 3.44 8.33 -3.07
N THR A 115 2.98 9.53 -3.45
CA THR A 115 3.80 10.75 -3.40
C THR A 115 4.24 11.06 -1.98
N LYS A 116 3.32 11.03 -1.00
CA LYS A 116 3.69 11.24 0.41
C LYS A 116 4.69 10.18 0.87
N THR A 117 4.48 8.91 0.48
CA THR A 117 5.40 7.82 0.83
C THR A 117 6.80 8.05 0.25
N ALA A 118 6.90 8.44 -1.02
CA ALA A 118 8.19 8.69 -1.67
C ALA A 118 8.93 9.90 -1.10
N LEU A 119 8.21 10.99 -0.80
CA LEU A 119 8.79 12.17 -0.16
C LEU A 119 9.31 11.84 1.25
N THR A 120 8.53 11.12 2.05
CA THR A 120 8.94 10.65 3.37
C THR A 120 10.13 9.68 3.27
N ALA A 121 10.15 8.81 2.26
CA ALA A 121 11.29 7.93 2.00
C ALA A 121 12.55 8.72 1.67
N LYS A 122 12.45 9.78 0.86
CA LYS A 122 13.57 10.67 0.52
C LYS A 122 14.11 11.40 1.76
N GLU A 123 13.22 11.99 2.55
CA GLU A 123 13.56 12.72 3.78
C GLU A 123 14.29 11.84 4.81
N ASN A 124 13.96 10.55 4.85
CA ASN A 124 14.52 9.57 5.79
C ASN A 124 15.57 8.65 5.16
N ASN A 125 16.09 8.97 3.97
CA ASN A 125 17.17 8.25 3.27
C ASN A 125 16.86 6.77 2.99
N PHE A 126 15.60 6.41 2.74
CA PHE A 126 15.26 5.09 2.24
C PHE A 126 15.70 4.94 0.77
N LEU A 127 16.23 3.78 0.42
CA LEU A 127 16.63 3.49 -0.95
C LEU A 127 15.45 3.17 -1.87
N TYR A 128 14.40 2.60 -1.28
CA TYR A 128 13.18 2.23 -1.99
C TYR A 128 11.94 2.78 -1.29
N PHE A 129 10.90 3.01 -2.08
CA PHE A 129 9.52 3.08 -1.60
C PHE A 129 8.64 2.09 -2.36
N GLY A 130 7.51 1.72 -1.79
CA GLY A 130 6.59 0.77 -2.40
C GLY A 130 5.21 0.78 -1.75
N THR A 131 4.35 -0.15 -2.16
CA THR A 131 2.99 -0.24 -1.61
C THR A 131 2.48 -1.67 -1.51
N THR A 132 1.65 -1.93 -0.50
CA THR A 132 0.92 -3.19 -0.35
C THR A 132 -0.38 -3.23 -1.18
N LEU A 133 -0.75 -2.14 -1.84
CA LEU A 133 -2.03 -2.03 -2.54
C LEU A 133 -2.23 -3.07 -3.64
N THR A 134 -1.15 -3.53 -4.27
CA THR A 134 -1.20 -4.50 -5.38
C THR A 134 -1.58 -5.93 -4.95
N VAL A 135 -1.73 -6.20 -3.64
CA VAL A 135 -2.31 -7.47 -3.12
C VAL A 135 -3.80 -7.58 -3.45
N SER A 136 -4.51 -6.44 -3.41
CA SER A 136 -5.96 -6.43 -3.61
C SER A 136 -6.33 -6.77 -5.06
N PRO A 137 -7.27 -7.71 -5.29
CA PRO A 137 -7.78 -8.01 -6.63
C PRO A 137 -8.53 -6.84 -7.27
N TYR A 138 -9.07 -5.94 -6.43
CA TYR A 138 -9.83 -4.76 -6.88
C TYR A 138 -8.94 -3.58 -7.29
N LYS A 139 -7.61 -3.70 -7.17
CA LYS A 139 -6.69 -2.62 -7.52
C LYS A 139 -5.83 -3.01 -8.72
N ASN A 140 -5.82 -2.13 -9.72
CA ASN A 140 -5.09 -2.34 -10.96
C ASN A 140 -3.58 -2.13 -10.73
N SER A 141 -2.80 -3.21 -10.78
CA SER A 141 -1.34 -3.15 -10.61
C SER A 141 -0.63 -2.37 -11.73
N GLN A 142 -1.18 -2.36 -12.96
CA GLN A 142 -0.58 -1.57 -14.05
C GLN A 142 -0.65 -0.07 -13.74
N VAL A 143 -1.80 0.41 -13.26
CA VAL A 143 -1.98 1.81 -12.85
C VAL A 143 -1.09 2.17 -11.67
N LEU A 144 -1.05 1.33 -10.62
CA LEU A 144 -0.23 1.59 -9.44
C LEU A 144 1.26 1.66 -9.77
N ASN A 145 1.74 0.76 -10.64
CA ASN A 145 3.14 0.77 -11.06
C ASN A 145 3.48 1.94 -12.01
N ALA A 146 2.54 2.37 -12.87
CA ALA A 146 2.74 3.56 -13.69
C ALA A 146 2.86 4.82 -12.82
N ILE A 147 1.95 5.01 -11.85
CA ILE A 147 2.02 6.11 -10.87
C ILE A 147 3.34 6.05 -10.08
N GLY A 148 3.73 4.86 -9.62
CA GLY A 148 4.99 4.67 -8.90
C GLY A 148 6.21 5.07 -9.72
N LYS A 149 6.22 4.76 -11.03
CA LYS A 149 7.26 5.17 -11.97
C LYS A 149 7.36 6.69 -12.08
N ASP A 150 6.25 7.36 -12.32
CA ASP A 150 6.22 8.83 -12.44
C ASP A 150 6.76 9.50 -11.17
N ILE A 151 6.40 8.97 -10.00
CA ILE A 151 6.87 9.48 -8.69
C ILE A 151 8.37 9.17 -8.49
N GLU A 152 8.87 8.00 -8.90
CA GLU A 152 10.29 7.68 -8.90
C GLU A 152 11.10 8.67 -9.73
N GLU A 153 10.62 9.01 -10.93
CA GLU A 153 11.25 9.99 -11.82
C GLU A 153 11.34 11.38 -11.18
N LEU A 154 10.31 11.77 -10.41
CA LEU A 154 10.25 13.06 -9.72
C LEU A 154 11.12 13.11 -8.46
N THR A 155 11.05 12.07 -7.63
CA THR A 155 11.69 12.07 -6.30
C THR A 155 13.12 11.53 -6.30
N LYS A 156 13.47 10.73 -7.31
CA LYS A 156 14.72 9.96 -7.45
C LYS A 156 14.89 8.86 -6.38
N VAL A 157 13.82 8.51 -5.64
CA VAL A 157 13.77 7.33 -4.78
C VAL A 157 13.24 6.17 -5.61
N LYS A 158 13.87 5.00 -5.56
CA LYS A 158 13.48 3.84 -6.37
C LYS A 158 12.10 3.32 -5.97
N PHE A 159 11.22 3.10 -6.93
CA PHE A 159 9.94 2.43 -6.69
C PHE A 159 10.11 0.91 -6.77
N LEU A 160 9.53 0.16 -5.82
CA LEU A 160 9.49 -1.30 -5.89
C LEU A 160 8.30 -1.74 -6.76
N TYR A 161 8.55 -1.97 -8.03
CA TYR A 161 7.56 -2.48 -8.98
C TYR A 161 7.06 -3.86 -8.54
N SER A 162 5.73 -4.06 -8.49
CA SER A 162 5.18 -5.30 -7.94
C SER A 162 3.75 -5.58 -8.37
N ASP A 163 3.39 -6.86 -8.37
CA ASP A 163 2.01 -7.34 -8.42
C ASP A 163 1.82 -8.44 -7.37
N PHE A 164 1.64 -8.02 -6.11
CA PHE A 164 1.60 -8.92 -4.96
C PHE A 164 0.38 -9.83 -4.91
N LYS A 165 -0.62 -9.66 -5.78
CA LYS A 165 -1.72 -10.64 -5.90
C LYS A 165 -1.29 -11.92 -6.63
N LYS A 166 -0.20 -11.85 -7.41
CA LYS A 166 0.41 -13.02 -8.05
C LYS A 166 0.95 -14.00 -7.00
N LYS A 167 1.23 -15.25 -7.43
CA LYS A 167 1.69 -16.33 -6.54
C LYS A 167 0.79 -16.48 -5.30
N GLU A 168 -0.53 -16.41 -5.52
CA GLU A 168 -1.56 -16.56 -4.49
C GLU A 168 -1.47 -15.53 -3.34
N GLY A 169 -0.84 -14.36 -3.55
CA GLY A 169 -0.62 -13.39 -2.49
C GLY A 169 -1.90 -12.88 -1.83
N TYR A 170 -3.01 -12.79 -2.57
CA TYR A 170 -4.31 -12.46 -1.97
C TYR A 170 -4.83 -13.60 -1.08
N LYS A 171 -4.71 -14.86 -1.51
CA LYS A 171 -5.04 -16.04 -0.70
C LYS A 171 -4.20 -16.09 0.57
N LEU A 172 -2.89 -15.89 0.44
CA LEU A 172 -1.99 -15.79 1.59
C LEU A 172 -2.44 -14.69 2.58
N SER A 173 -2.90 -13.53 2.09
CA SER A 173 -3.44 -12.47 2.97
C SER A 173 -4.67 -12.92 3.77
N ILE A 174 -5.50 -13.80 3.20
CA ILE A 174 -6.66 -14.38 3.89
C ILE A 174 -6.21 -15.38 4.95
N GLU A 175 -5.29 -16.27 4.61
CA GLU A 175 -4.74 -17.29 5.53
C GLU A 175 -4.04 -16.64 6.73
N LEU A 176 -3.17 -15.65 6.48
CA LEU A 176 -2.49 -14.91 7.53
C LEU A 176 -3.46 -14.09 8.38
N SER A 177 -4.53 -13.56 7.79
CA SER A 177 -5.56 -12.86 8.57
C SER A 177 -6.26 -13.78 9.57
N LYS A 178 -6.54 -15.03 9.17
CA LYS A 178 -7.10 -16.04 10.08
C LYS A 178 -6.09 -16.41 11.16
N LYS A 179 -4.84 -16.69 10.76
CA LYS A 179 -3.75 -17.09 11.68
C LYS A 179 -3.51 -16.05 12.79
N TYR A 180 -3.51 -14.77 12.44
CA TYR A 180 -3.22 -13.65 13.36
C TYR A 180 -4.48 -12.95 13.88
N ASN A 181 -5.67 -13.51 13.60
CA ASN A 181 -6.96 -12.93 13.99
C ASN A 181 -7.07 -11.44 13.61
N LEU A 182 -6.79 -11.12 12.33
CA LEU A 182 -6.78 -9.74 11.84
C LEU A 182 -8.16 -9.26 11.46
N TYR A 183 -8.43 -8.00 11.78
CA TYR A 183 -9.60 -7.30 11.27
C TYR A 183 -9.54 -7.19 9.75
N ARG A 184 -10.52 -7.76 9.06
CA ARG A 184 -10.68 -7.63 7.60
C ARG A 184 -11.88 -6.74 7.29
N GLN A 185 -11.59 -5.61 6.69
CA GLN A 185 -12.58 -4.67 6.20
C GLN A 185 -13.21 -5.18 4.89
N ASN A 186 -14.47 -4.80 4.64
CA ASN A 186 -15.22 -5.14 3.43
C ASN A 186 -15.23 -4.01 2.37
N TYR A 187 -14.62 -2.86 2.65
CA TYR A 187 -14.51 -1.73 1.72
C TYR A 187 -13.10 -1.12 1.71
N CYS A 188 -12.77 -0.33 0.68
CA CYS A 188 -11.42 0.25 0.51
C CYS A 188 -11.02 1.18 1.67
N GLY A 189 -11.99 1.90 2.25
CA GLY A 189 -11.80 2.79 3.38
C GLY A 189 -12.37 4.20 3.17
N CYS A 190 -12.49 4.69 1.94
CA CYS A 190 -13.09 5.99 1.69
C CYS A 190 -14.62 5.95 1.76
N ILE A 191 -15.23 7.10 2.04
CA ILE A 191 -16.69 7.24 2.13
C ILE A 191 -17.42 6.77 0.86
N TYR A 192 -16.81 6.96 -0.31
CA TYR A 192 -17.40 6.54 -1.59
C TYR A 192 -17.44 5.03 -1.76
N SER A 193 -16.36 4.33 -1.38
CA SER A 193 -16.31 2.87 -1.40
C SER A 193 -17.24 2.26 -0.34
N LYS A 194 -17.41 2.93 0.81
CA LYS A 194 -18.35 2.51 1.84
C LYS A 194 -19.80 2.55 1.33
N LYS A 195 -20.21 3.68 0.71
CA LYS A 195 -21.54 3.80 0.12
C LYS A 195 -21.82 2.74 -0.95
N GLN A 196 -20.83 2.43 -1.80
CA GLN A 196 -20.99 1.38 -2.82
C GLN A 196 -21.10 -0.01 -2.20
N SER A 197 -20.40 -0.30 -1.10
CA SER A 197 -20.48 -1.61 -0.41
C SER A 197 -21.79 -1.82 0.35
N GLU A 198 -22.49 -0.75 0.71
CA GLU A 198 -23.78 -0.79 1.40
C GLU A 198 -24.97 -0.98 0.42
N GLN A 199 -24.73 -0.77 -0.88
CA GLN A 199 -25.72 -0.90 -1.95
C GLN A 199 -25.71 -2.29 -2.65
N ASN A 200 -24.68 -3.09 -2.39
CA ASN A 200 -24.51 -4.45 -2.92
C ASN A 200 -24.73 -5.50 -1.81
#